data_6cdd179057f18dcd8af4c78fa8b7f42a
#
_entry.id   6cdd179057f18dcd8af4c78fa8b7f42a
#
_cell.length_a   1.000
_cell.length_b   1.000
_cell.length_c   1.000
_cell.angle_alpha   90.00
_cell.angle_beta   90.00
_cell.angle_gamma   90.00
#
_symmetry.space_group_name_H-M   'P 1'
#
loop_
_entity.id
_entity.type
_entity.pdbx_description
1 polymer ?
#
loop_
_entity_poly.entity_id
_entity_poly.type
_entity_poly.pdbx_seq_one_letter_code
_entity_poly.pdbx_strand_id
1 'polypeptide(L)'
;MTNREWLLNKMQKMSDEELENNVRIHFIWDVNCDDCTDKHKSCLACKIDWLNKEKITLSEAERIILENIDKDYKWIARDEDGCLVLHSEKPQKEYMCNTWMHDGAEHDILSPFNHLFQFITWEDKEPYNIEELLKGE
;
A
#
# COMPACT_ATOMS: atom_id res chain seq x y z
N MET A 1 -10.89 -3.14 8.39
CA MET A 1 -10.26 -3.86 9.53
C MET A 1 -8.80 -3.45 9.66
N THR A 2 -8.31 -3.40 10.87
CA THR A 2 -6.90 -3.09 11.13
C THR A 2 -6.00 -4.31 10.85
N ASN A 3 -4.71 -4.06 10.71
CA ASN A 3 -3.73 -5.13 10.59
C ASN A 3 -3.76 -6.06 11.81
N ARG A 4 -4.06 -5.51 12.99
CA ARG A 4 -4.23 -6.30 14.23
C ARG A 4 -5.39 -7.29 14.09
N GLU A 5 -6.55 -6.82 13.65
CA GLU A 5 -7.74 -7.67 13.48
C GLU A 5 -7.50 -8.73 12.40
N TRP A 6 -6.89 -8.35 11.29
CA TRP A 6 -6.50 -9.29 10.24
C TRP A 6 -5.57 -10.37 10.77
N LEU A 7 -4.56 -9.97 11.53
CA LEU A 7 -3.59 -10.89 12.12
C LEU A 7 -4.23 -11.87 13.09
N LEU A 8 -5.10 -11.37 13.98
CA LEU A 8 -5.83 -12.20 14.93
C LEU A 8 -6.74 -13.21 14.21
N ASN A 9 -7.45 -12.77 13.18
CA ASN A 9 -8.28 -13.65 12.36
C ASN A 9 -7.46 -14.74 11.68
N LYS A 10 -6.29 -14.41 11.17
CA LYS A 10 -5.37 -15.36 10.54
C LYS A 10 -4.86 -16.38 11.57
N MET A 11 -4.50 -15.94 12.76
CA MET A 11 -4.07 -16.82 13.85
C MET A 11 -5.14 -17.80 14.27
N GLN A 12 -6.39 -17.36 14.38
CA GLN A 12 -7.52 -18.22 14.75
C GLN A 12 -7.78 -19.36 13.78
N LYS A 13 -7.37 -19.20 12.52
CA LYS A 13 -7.55 -20.20 11.46
C LYS A 13 -6.36 -21.14 11.31
N MET A 14 -5.26 -20.88 12.02
CA MET A 14 -4.07 -21.71 11.95
C MET A 14 -4.19 -22.96 12.83
N SER A 15 -3.60 -24.07 12.37
CA SER A 15 -3.40 -25.25 13.21
C SER A 15 -2.38 -24.96 14.31
N ASP A 16 -2.34 -25.80 15.35
CA ASP A 16 -1.38 -25.65 16.44
C ASP A 16 0.06 -25.70 15.94
N GLU A 17 0.34 -26.56 14.97
CA GLU A 17 1.66 -26.69 14.36
C GLU A 17 2.03 -25.42 13.56
N GLU A 18 1.10 -24.89 12.78
CA GLU A 18 1.30 -23.64 12.03
C GLU A 18 1.52 -22.46 12.97
N LEU A 19 0.77 -22.38 14.08
CA LEU A 19 0.95 -21.37 15.11
C LEU A 19 2.33 -21.46 15.74
N GLU A 20 2.79 -22.64 16.10
CA GLU A 20 4.11 -22.83 16.72
C GLU A 20 5.23 -22.39 15.78
N ASN A 21 5.16 -22.78 14.52
CA ASN A 21 6.17 -22.43 13.52
C ASN A 21 6.17 -20.95 13.17
N ASN A 22 5.00 -20.32 13.03
CA ASN A 22 4.89 -18.94 12.60
C ASN A 22 5.08 -17.92 13.73
N VAL A 23 4.61 -18.22 14.93
CA VAL A 23 4.77 -17.33 16.10
C VAL A 23 6.23 -17.22 16.53
N ARG A 24 7.03 -18.28 16.34
CA ARG A 24 8.45 -18.27 16.72
C ARG A 24 9.33 -17.44 15.81
N ILE A 25 9.05 -17.35 14.51
CA ILE A 25 10.04 -16.94 13.54
C ILE A 25 9.65 -15.68 12.74
N HIS A 26 8.40 -15.51 12.32
CA HIS A 26 8.06 -14.49 11.31
C HIS A 26 6.79 -13.69 11.52
N PHE A 27 6.01 -13.98 12.52
CA PHE A 27 4.62 -13.55 12.56
C PHE A 27 4.41 -12.04 12.71
N ILE A 28 5.29 -11.40 13.42
CA ILE A 28 5.26 -9.94 13.63
C ILE A 28 6.32 -9.25 12.76
N TRP A 29 7.05 -10.02 11.96
CA TRP A 29 8.26 -9.55 11.29
C TRP A 29 8.15 -9.42 9.78
N ASP A 30 6.97 -9.67 9.19
CA ASP A 30 6.69 -9.35 7.79
C ASP A 30 6.57 -7.83 7.53
N VAL A 31 6.78 -7.04 8.56
CA VAL A 31 7.03 -5.61 8.38
C VAL A 31 8.47 -5.49 7.91
N ASN A 32 8.63 -5.23 6.62
CA ASN A 32 9.94 -5.03 6.03
C ASN A 32 10.60 -3.79 6.64
N CYS A 33 11.57 -3.99 7.52
CA CYS A 33 12.31 -2.89 8.14
C CYS A 33 13.15 -2.11 7.13
N ASP A 34 13.37 -2.63 5.94
CA ASP A 34 14.05 -1.92 4.84
C ASP A 34 13.21 -0.74 4.34
N ASP A 35 11.91 -0.80 4.51
CA ASP A 35 10.98 0.30 4.20
C ASP A 35 10.76 1.25 5.37
N CYS A 36 11.54 1.15 6.43
CA CYS A 36 11.45 2.04 7.58
C CYS A 36 11.91 3.45 7.19
N THR A 37 10.95 4.30 6.88
CA THR A 37 11.21 5.70 6.49
C THR A 37 11.46 6.61 7.69
N ASP A 38 11.11 6.17 8.88
CA ASP A 38 11.28 6.95 10.11
C ASP A 38 12.38 6.37 10.98
N LYS A 39 13.59 6.82 10.75
CA LYS A 39 14.79 6.41 11.49
C LYS A 39 14.77 6.80 12.98
N HIS A 40 13.80 7.58 13.40
CA HIS A 40 13.69 8.07 14.78
C HIS A 40 12.73 7.25 15.64
N LYS A 41 11.94 6.36 15.03
CA LYS A 41 11.05 5.46 15.75
C LYS A 41 11.78 4.17 16.15
N SER A 42 11.50 3.69 17.36
CA SER A 42 11.91 2.35 17.75
C SER A 42 11.18 1.29 16.91
N CYS A 43 11.78 0.11 16.75
CA CYS A 43 11.14 -1.00 16.06
C CYS A 43 9.80 -1.38 16.69
N LEU A 44 9.68 -1.27 18.00
CA LEU A 44 8.43 -1.52 18.72
C LEU A 44 7.35 -0.52 18.32
N ALA A 45 7.66 0.76 18.24
CA ALA A 45 6.73 1.80 17.82
C ALA A 45 6.27 1.57 16.37
N CYS A 46 7.17 1.21 15.46
CA CYS A 46 6.82 0.87 14.08
C CYS A 46 5.84 -0.31 14.01
N LYS A 47 6.05 -1.35 14.81
CA LYS A 47 5.16 -2.51 14.84
C LYS A 47 3.78 -2.16 15.40
N ILE A 48 3.71 -1.34 16.43
CA ILE A 48 2.44 -0.86 17.01
C ILE A 48 1.69 -0.03 15.97
N ASP A 49 2.37 0.86 15.28
CA ASP A 49 1.77 1.66 14.20
C ASP A 49 1.21 0.77 13.08
N TRP A 50 1.98 -0.23 12.67
CA TRP A 50 1.53 -1.19 11.66
C TRP A 50 0.29 -1.97 12.12
N LEU A 51 0.27 -2.46 13.37
CA LEU A 51 -0.87 -3.20 13.93
C LEU A 51 -2.15 -2.36 13.94
N ASN A 52 -2.03 -1.05 14.15
CA ASN A 52 -3.18 -0.14 14.21
C ASN A 52 -3.59 0.42 12.85
N LYS A 53 -2.77 0.18 11.81
CA LYS A 53 -3.07 0.63 10.46
C LYS A 53 -4.23 -0.14 9.85
N GLU A 54 -5.10 0.54 9.11
CA GLU A 54 -6.16 -0.13 8.37
C GLU A 54 -5.56 -1.04 7.29
N LYS A 55 -6.09 -2.23 7.22
CA LYS A 55 -5.75 -3.18 6.17
C LYS A 55 -6.41 -2.73 4.87
N ILE A 56 -5.60 -2.44 3.86
CA ILE A 56 -6.09 -2.08 2.54
C ILE A 56 -6.66 -3.33 1.88
N THR A 57 -7.93 -3.27 1.51
CA THR A 57 -8.61 -4.33 0.76
C THR A 57 -9.18 -3.72 -0.51
N LEU A 58 -8.74 -4.21 -1.66
CA LEU A 58 -9.27 -3.79 -2.95
C LEU A 58 -10.69 -4.33 -3.13
N SER A 59 -11.58 -3.51 -3.68
CA SER A 59 -12.85 -4.00 -4.21
C SER A 59 -12.58 -4.85 -5.46
N GLU A 60 -13.57 -5.64 -5.88
CA GLU A 60 -13.45 -6.44 -7.09
C GLU A 60 -13.18 -5.56 -8.33
N ALA A 61 -13.88 -4.44 -8.44
CA ALA A 61 -13.67 -3.48 -9.53
C ALA A 61 -12.25 -2.91 -9.53
N GLU A 62 -11.75 -2.51 -8.37
CA GLU A 62 -10.38 -1.98 -8.22
C GLU A 62 -9.34 -3.03 -8.59
N ARG A 63 -9.54 -4.26 -8.17
CA ARG A 63 -8.66 -5.38 -8.52
C ARG A 63 -8.62 -5.62 -10.03
N ILE A 64 -9.76 -5.70 -10.66
CA ILE A 64 -9.88 -5.92 -12.12
C ILE A 64 -9.14 -4.81 -12.87
N ILE A 65 -9.30 -3.57 -12.45
CA ILE A 65 -8.61 -2.43 -13.07
C ILE A 65 -7.09 -2.61 -12.96
N LEU A 66 -6.58 -2.84 -11.76
CA LEU A 66 -5.13 -2.98 -11.54
C LEU A 66 -4.52 -4.20 -12.23
N GLU A 67 -5.28 -5.27 -12.37
CA GLU A 67 -4.83 -6.49 -13.08
C GLU A 67 -4.77 -6.29 -14.60
N ASN A 68 -5.53 -5.36 -15.14
CA ASN A 68 -5.70 -5.18 -16.58
C ASN A 68 -5.02 -3.93 -17.14
N ILE A 69 -4.46 -3.06 -16.31
CA ILE A 69 -3.65 -1.94 -16.80
C ILE A 69 -2.32 -2.44 -17.37
N ASP A 70 -1.71 -1.60 -18.19
CA ASP A 70 -0.41 -1.89 -18.78
C ASP A 70 0.63 -2.15 -17.66
N LYS A 71 1.43 -3.20 -17.83
CA LYS A 71 2.44 -3.61 -16.84
C LYS A 71 3.61 -2.65 -16.72
N ASP A 72 3.73 -1.70 -17.63
CA ASP A 72 4.72 -0.62 -17.53
C ASP A 72 4.37 0.34 -16.37
N TYR A 73 3.10 0.47 -16.00
CA TYR A 73 2.68 1.24 -14.84
C TYR A 73 2.83 0.42 -13.56
N LYS A 74 3.64 0.91 -12.65
CA LYS A 74 3.99 0.21 -11.40
C LYS A 74 3.51 0.92 -10.15
N TRP A 75 3.14 2.19 -10.27
CA TRP A 75 2.77 3.05 -9.15
C TRP A 75 1.46 3.76 -9.41
N ILE A 76 0.69 3.96 -8.35
CA ILE A 76 -0.55 4.73 -8.38
C ILE A 76 -0.56 5.71 -7.22
N ALA A 77 -0.97 6.94 -7.49
CA ALA A 77 -1.08 8.00 -6.49
C ALA A 77 -2.25 8.91 -6.84
N ARG A 78 -2.67 9.72 -5.88
CA ARG A 78 -3.72 10.72 -6.08
C ARG A 78 -3.14 12.11 -5.88
N ASP A 79 -3.34 12.99 -6.84
CA ASP A 79 -2.95 14.38 -6.76
C ASP A 79 -3.91 15.18 -5.86
N GLU A 80 -3.53 16.41 -5.49
CA GLU A 80 -4.36 17.25 -4.62
C GLU A 80 -5.75 17.53 -5.20
N ASP A 81 -5.85 17.64 -6.52
CA ASP A 81 -7.12 17.86 -7.22
C ASP A 81 -8.07 16.66 -7.22
N GLY A 82 -7.63 15.54 -6.68
CA GLY A 82 -8.40 14.29 -6.61
C GLY A 82 -8.19 13.35 -7.78
N CYS A 83 -7.37 13.71 -8.75
CA CYS A 83 -7.08 12.85 -9.90
C CYS A 83 -6.15 11.70 -9.52
N LEU A 84 -6.55 10.49 -9.87
CA LEU A 84 -5.67 9.31 -9.81
C LEU A 84 -4.71 9.33 -11.00
N VAL A 85 -3.45 9.06 -10.74
CA VAL A 85 -2.39 9.03 -11.76
C VAL A 85 -1.58 7.75 -11.62
N LEU A 86 -1.32 7.12 -12.76
CA LEU A 86 -0.45 5.96 -12.89
C LEU A 86 0.94 6.40 -13.30
N HIS A 87 1.96 5.81 -12.72
CA HIS A 87 3.36 6.13 -13.01
C HIS A 87 4.16 4.87 -13.30
N SER A 88 5.04 4.94 -14.29
CA SER A 88 5.96 3.87 -14.63
C SER A 88 7.12 3.73 -13.62
N GLU A 89 7.49 4.83 -12.99
CA GLU A 89 8.52 4.89 -11.96
C GLU A 89 7.97 5.52 -10.68
N LYS A 90 8.64 5.31 -9.56
CA LYS A 90 8.19 5.82 -8.26
C LYS A 90 8.13 7.35 -8.28
N PRO A 91 6.94 7.95 -8.17
CA PRO A 91 6.81 9.40 -8.17
C PRO A 91 7.13 10.00 -6.80
N GLN A 92 7.40 11.29 -6.81
CA GLN A 92 7.57 12.11 -5.60
C GLN A 92 6.59 13.28 -5.64
N LYS A 93 6.23 13.79 -4.47
CA LYS A 93 5.36 14.98 -4.41
C LYS A 93 6.10 16.22 -4.89
N GLU A 94 5.46 16.92 -5.82
CA GLU A 94 5.87 18.23 -6.25
C GLU A 94 4.90 19.28 -5.68
N TYR A 95 5.35 19.98 -4.65
CA TYR A 95 4.50 20.90 -3.90
C TYR A 95 4.19 22.21 -4.62
N MET A 96 4.95 22.57 -5.64
CA MET A 96 4.64 23.75 -6.44
C MET A 96 3.42 23.56 -7.33
N CYS A 97 3.20 22.33 -7.79
CA CYS A 97 2.06 21.98 -8.64
C CYS A 97 1.01 21.15 -7.89
N ASN A 98 1.31 20.72 -6.67
CA ASN A 98 0.46 19.82 -5.88
C ASN A 98 0.11 18.52 -6.63
N THR A 99 1.12 17.91 -7.21
CA THR A 99 1.02 16.67 -7.98
C THR A 99 2.11 15.68 -7.60
N TRP A 100 1.91 14.43 -7.96
CA TRP A 100 2.95 13.42 -7.92
C TRP A 100 3.67 13.42 -9.28
N MET A 101 4.99 13.50 -9.27
CA MET A 101 5.79 13.54 -10.48
C MET A 101 7.02 12.63 -10.37
N HIS A 102 7.50 12.14 -11.51
CA HIS A 102 8.77 11.45 -11.61
C HIS A 102 9.56 11.95 -12.82
N ASP A 103 10.88 11.83 -12.77
CA ASP A 103 11.76 12.13 -13.89
C ASP A 103 11.65 11.01 -14.92
N GLY A 104 11.20 11.34 -16.12
CA GLY A 104 11.01 10.36 -17.17
C GLY A 104 9.58 10.28 -17.63
N ALA A 105 9.32 9.41 -18.52
CA ALA A 105 8.38 9.67 -19.57
C ALA A 105 6.93 9.33 -19.30
N GLU A 106 6.60 8.29 -18.53
CA GLU A 106 5.25 7.78 -18.63
C GLU A 106 4.44 7.90 -17.36
N HIS A 107 3.49 8.81 -17.40
CA HIS A 107 2.37 8.87 -16.48
C HIS A 107 1.07 8.96 -17.27
N ASP A 108 -0.01 8.47 -16.71
CA ASP A 108 -1.32 8.54 -17.32
C ASP A 108 -2.40 8.78 -16.25
N ILE A 109 -3.45 9.46 -16.65
CA ILE A 109 -4.54 9.86 -15.77
C ILE A 109 -5.61 8.77 -15.76
N LEU A 110 -6.01 8.35 -14.56
CA LEU A 110 -7.06 7.36 -14.36
C LEU A 110 -8.37 8.05 -13.93
N SER A 111 -8.62 9.25 -14.43
CA SER A 111 -9.70 10.11 -13.97
C SER A 111 -11.11 9.53 -14.07
N PRO A 112 -11.48 8.69 -15.06
CA PRO A 112 -12.79 8.04 -15.05
C PRO A 112 -13.07 7.18 -13.82
N PHE A 113 -12.02 6.81 -13.09
CA PHE A 113 -12.09 5.95 -11.91
C PHE A 113 -11.74 6.69 -10.61
N ASN A 114 -11.80 8.02 -10.59
CA ASN A 114 -11.50 8.81 -9.40
C ASN A 114 -12.38 8.49 -8.20
N HIS A 115 -13.57 7.96 -8.42
CA HIS A 115 -14.50 7.52 -7.37
C HIS A 115 -14.09 6.19 -6.71
N LEU A 116 -13.16 5.47 -7.31
CA LEU A 116 -12.56 4.25 -6.76
C LEU A 116 -11.26 4.58 -6.02
N PHE A 117 -10.66 3.59 -5.39
CA PHE A 117 -9.38 3.75 -4.68
C PHE A 117 -9.42 4.87 -3.63
N GLN A 118 -10.49 4.93 -2.85
CA GLN A 118 -10.69 6.00 -1.85
C GLN A 118 -9.62 6.02 -0.75
N PHE A 119 -8.91 4.92 -0.55
CA PHE A 119 -7.79 4.84 0.39
C PHE A 119 -6.54 5.57 -0.10
N ILE A 120 -6.43 5.86 -1.39
CA ILE A 120 -5.33 6.64 -1.96
C ILE A 120 -5.69 8.12 -1.87
N THR A 121 -4.91 8.89 -1.12
CA THR A 121 -5.16 10.30 -0.88
C THR A 121 -3.93 11.14 -1.16
N TRP A 122 -4.11 12.44 -1.38
CA TRP A 122 -2.98 13.37 -1.51
C TRP A 122 -2.13 13.44 -0.25
N GLU A 123 -2.74 13.26 0.91
CA GLU A 123 -2.08 13.31 2.22
C GLU A 123 -1.14 12.12 2.48
N ASP A 124 -1.22 11.07 1.67
CA ASP A 124 -0.33 9.93 1.79
C ASP A 124 1.13 10.36 1.58
N LYS A 125 2.02 9.84 2.41
CA LYS A 125 3.45 10.17 2.36
C LYS A 125 4.18 9.49 1.22
N GLU A 126 3.69 8.34 0.79
CA GLU A 126 4.29 7.51 -0.23
C GLU A 126 3.24 7.08 -1.26
N PRO A 127 3.62 6.91 -2.53
CA PRO A 127 2.73 6.32 -3.51
C PRO A 127 2.54 4.83 -3.24
N TYR A 128 1.53 4.24 -3.85
CA TYR A 128 1.27 2.81 -3.73
C TYR A 128 1.89 2.05 -4.89
N ASN A 129 2.56 0.95 -4.58
CA ASN A 129 3.05 0.01 -5.59
C ASN A 129 1.90 -0.92 -5.98
N ILE A 130 1.61 -0.99 -7.27
CA ILE A 130 0.46 -1.75 -7.80
C ILE A 130 0.61 -3.25 -7.54
N GLU A 131 1.80 -3.78 -7.73
CA GLU A 131 2.08 -5.19 -7.47
C GLU A 131 1.85 -5.57 -6.01
N GLU A 132 2.28 -4.72 -5.09
CA GLU A 132 2.06 -4.92 -3.66
C GLU A 132 0.58 -4.84 -3.28
N LEU A 133 -0.17 -3.93 -3.88
CA LEU A 133 -1.63 -3.85 -3.67
C LEU A 133 -2.32 -5.14 -4.10
N LEU A 134 -1.91 -5.70 -5.22
CA LEU A 134 -2.49 -6.96 -5.74
C LEU A 134 -2.10 -8.18 -4.90
N LYS A 135 -0.95 -8.15 -4.24
CA LYS A 135 -0.48 -9.23 -3.35
C LYS A 135 -1.06 -9.14 -1.94
N GLY A 136 -1.62 -8.01 -1.56
CA GLY A 136 -2.03 -7.70 -0.18
C GLY A 136 -3.23 -8.47 0.37
N GLU A 137 -3.63 -9.53 -0.28
CA GLU A 137 -4.73 -10.38 0.17
C GLU A 137 -4.25 -11.72 0.72
#